data_fa4d8379f9a34b965cc3999bec471a0c
#
_entry.id   fa4d8379f9a34b965cc3999bec471a0c
#
_cell.length_a   1.000
_cell.length_b   1.000
_cell.length_c   1.000
_cell.angle_alpha   90.00
_cell.angle_beta   90.00
_cell.angle_gamma   90.00
#
_symmetry.space_group_name_H-M   'P 1'
#
loop_
_entity.id
_entity.type
_entity.pdbx_description
1 polymer ?
#
loop_
_entity_poly.entity_id
_entity_poly.type
_entity_poly.pdbx_seq_one_letter_code
_entity_poly.pdbx_strand_id
1 'polypeptide(L)'
;MTENRGTWCFWPATATIAGPSGGLPSGVALRQCAGNLPRKFEPQAHRTMKQAVIVGVQGVIGRYICDHLLKLGDWEVIGLSRRQPAETRPRLRHVSVDLLDRADAEAKLSGLTGITHIFYCAFQSRPTWAEHNAPNLAMLVNAVEPIANASMVLEHFNLIEGTKYYGSHLGPFKTPAKESDPPHMLPNFYYDQEQWLRTNQPASRWTWSALRPHAICGFALGNPMNLMTCLAVYAAISKELGLPLRFPCKPGTFDAIYQMTDSALLAKGMTWAATTPAAYNQVFNLTNGDFFRWRNVWPRIARAFDMEPGPVQTIKLTEFMTDKAPLWSAMQQKYGLEAHPYEQLVAWPFADYVWAGDWDIMSDMTKIRRAGFHEYVDSEDIILGMLAAFHHQRIIP
;
A
#
# COMPACT_ATOMS: atom_id res chain seq x y z
N MET A 1 -42.95 -23.32 -30.62
CA MET A 1 -43.58 -24.34 -29.77
C MET A 1 -42.44 -24.92 -28.92
N THR A 2 -42.27 -24.62 -27.71
CA THR A 2 -42.99 -24.56 -26.47
C THR A 2 -42.29 -23.59 -25.53
N GLU A 3 -43.07 -22.67 -24.97
CA GLU A 3 -42.66 -21.77 -23.87
C GLU A 3 -42.41 -22.56 -22.59
N ASN A 4 -41.37 -22.17 -21.83
CA ASN A 4 -41.25 -22.59 -20.44
C ASN A 4 -41.10 -21.34 -19.58
N ARG A 5 -42.20 -20.96 -18.89
CA ARG A 5 -42.27 -19.83 -17.95
C ARG A 5 -41.77 -20.29 -16.59
N GLY A 6 -40.65 -19.78 -16.13
CA GLY A 6 -40.15 -19.94 -14.75
C GLY A 6 -40.79 -18.95 -13.83
N THR A 7 -41.48 -19.45 -12.83
CA THR A 7 -42.25 -18.78 -11.80
C THR A 7 -41.31 -18.11 -10.75
N TRP A 8 -41.47 -16.81 -10.53
CA TRP A 8 -40.82 -16.07 -9.43
C TRP A 8 -41.67 -16.20 -8.17
N CYS A 9 -41.13 -16.72 -7.09
CA CYS A 9 -41.77 -16.74 -5.77
C CYS A 9 -41.48 -15.41 -5.05
N PHE A 10 -42.50 -14.62 -4.81
CA PHE A 10 -42.49 -13.51 -3.89
C PHE A 10 -42.78 -14.01 -2.47
N TRP A 11 -42.00 -13.56 -1.50
CA TRP A 11 -42.30 -13.70 -0.07
C TRP A 11 -43.16 -12.53 0.40
N PRO A 12 -44.25 -12.74 1.15
CA PRO A 12 -45.06 -11.64 1.67
C PRO A 12 -44.49 -11.12 3.00
N ALA A 13 -44.46 -9.80 3.13
CA ALA A 13 -44.30 -9.10 4.39
C ALA A 13 -45.62 -9.13 5.20
N THR A 14 -45.50 -9.06 6.49
CA THR A 14 -46.42 -8.68 7.59
C THR A 14 -46.66 -9.76 8.61
N ALA A 15 -46.12 -9.52 9.81
CA ALA A 15 -46.72 -9.99 11.07
C ALA A 15 -46.63 -8.87 12.10
N THR A 16 -47.76 -8.30 12.40
CA THR A 16 -48.02 -7.35 13.50
C THR A 16 -48.07 -8.14 14.79
N ILE A 17 -47.29 -7.77 15.81
CA ILE A 17 -47.46 -8.34 17.18
C ILE A 17 -48.02 -7.25 18.08
N ALA A 18 -49.23 -7.52 18.59
CA ALA A 18 -49.87 -6.74 19.63
C ALA A 18 -49.28 -7.09 21.00
N GLY A 19 -49.01 -6.08 21.82
CA GLY A 19 -48.60 -6.25 23.21
C GLY A 19 -49.77 -6.42 24.20
N PRO A 20 -49.51 -7.00 25.35
CA PRO A 20 -50.42 -6.84 26.50
C PRO A 20 -49.81 -5.88 27.52
N SER A 21 -50.70 -5.02 28.00
CA SER A 21 -50.56 -4.13 29.15
C SER A 21 -50.52 -4.93 30.48
N GLY A 22 -49.56 -4.63 31.34
CA GLY A 22 -49.54 -5.17 32.71
C GLY A 22 -48.72 -4.24 33.61
N GLY A 23 -49.37 -3.74 34.67
CA GLY A 23 -48.88 -2.69 35.54
C GLY A 23 -47.72 -3.07 36.46
N LEU A 24 -47.05 -2.02 36.92
CA LEU A 24 -45.98 -2.05 37.91
C LEU A 24 -46.47 -2.30 39.33
N PRO A 25 -45.73 -2.99 40.20
CA PRO A 25 -45.75 -2.75 41.62
C PRO A 25 -44.50 -2.01 42.09
N SER A 26 -44.73 -1.02 42.89
CA SER A 26 -43.80 -0.15 43.60
C SER A 26 -43.01 -0.89 44.69
N GLY A 27 -41.75 -0.52 44.82
CA GLY A 27 -41.02 -0.55 46.09
C GLY A 27 -40.01 -1.68 46.31
N VAL A 28 -38.74 -1.47 45.95
CA VAL A 28 -37.63 -2.07 46.71
C VAL A 28 -36.46 -1.07 46.77
N ALA A 29 -35.99 -0.89 48.01
CA ALA A 29 -35.00 0.09 48.42
C ALA A 29 -33.60 -0.16 47.82
N LEU A 30 -32.96 0.91 47.37
CA LEU A 30 -31.53 0.98 47.05
C LEU A 30 -30.68 0.76 48.32
N ARG A 31 -29.94 -0.33 48.38
CA ARG A 31 -28.77 -0.44 49.26
C ARG A 31 -27.52 -0.15 48.43
N GLN A 32 -26.91 0.99 48.72
CA GLN A 32 -25.51 1.28 48.32
C GLN A 32 -24.60 0.30 49.04
N CYS A 33 -23.89 -0.53 48.26
CA CYS A 33 -22.67 -1.20 48.71
C CYS A 33 -21.52 -0.66 47.85
N ALA A 34 -20.89 0.38 48.36
CA ALA A 34 -19.57 0.79 47.89
C ALA A 34 -18.56 -0.23 48.40
N GLY A 35 -18.11 -1.13 47.54
CA GLY A 35 -16.98 -2.03 47.78
C GLY A 35 -15.86 -1.63 46.83
N ASN A 36 -14.88 -0.91 47.35
CA ASN A 36 -13.58 -0.68 46.68
C ASN A 36 -12.85 -2.03 46.57
N LEU A 37 -12.92 -2.68 45.41
CA LEU A 37 -12.02 -3.76 45.08
C LEU A 37 -10.72 -3.14 44.53
N PRO A 38 -9.55 -3.45 45.08
CA PRO A 38 -8.29 -3.02 44.50
C PRO A 38 -8.18 -3.64 43.11
N ARG A 39 -7.98 -2.78 42.07
CA ARG A 39 -7.58 -3.25 40.75
C ARG A 39 -6.30 -4.08 40.93
N LYS A 40 -6.39 -5.38 40.71
CA LYS A 40 -5.24 -6.23 40.57
C LYS A 40 -4.42 -5.65 39.40
N PHE A 41 -3.27 -5.09 39.71
CA PHE A 41 -2.21 -4.88 38.72
C PHE A 41 -1.85 -6.25 38.19
N GLU A 42 -2.37 -6.59 37.00
CA GLU A 42 -1.76 -7.67 36.22
C GLU A 42 -0.36 -7.17 35.83
N PRO A 43 0.69 -7.93 36.14
CA PRO A 43 2.02 -7.57 35.67
C PRO A 43 1.96 -7.55 34.14
N GLN A 44 2.29 -6.40 33.54
CA GLN A 44 2.56 -6.33 32.11
C GLN A 44 3.60 -7.40 31.81
N ALA A 45 3.18 -8.49 31.17
CA ALA A 45 4.11 -9.45 30.60
C ALA A 45 5.15 -8.63 29.84
N HIS A 46 6.44 -8.80 30.16
CA HIS A 46 7.53 -8.20 29.42
C HIS A 46 7.36 -8.58 27.96
N ARG A 47 6.74 -7.69 27.17
CA ARG A 47 6.64 -7.87 25.73
C ARG A 47 8.06 -7.81 25.21
N THR A 48 8.59 -8.96 24.82
CA THR A 48 9.90 -9.04 24.17
C THR A 48 9.86 -8.15 22.94
N MET A 49 10.79 -7.19 22.86
CA MET A 49 10.94 -6.29 21.73
C MET A 49 11.22 -7.11 20.47
N LYS A 50 10.39 -6.95 19.45
CA LYS A 50 10.61 -7.54 18.12
C LYS A 50 11.61 -6.67 17.34
N GLN A 51 12.50 -7.30 16.60
CA GLN A 51 13.44 -6.60 15.73
C GLN A 51 13.09 -6.85 14.27
N ALA A 52 12.74 -5.77 13.56
CA ALA A 52 12.38 -5.83 12.16
C ALA A 52 13.48 -5.25 11.27
N VAL A 53 13.82 -5.96 10.19
CA VAL A 53 14.54 -5.38 9.06
C VAL A 53 13.55 -4.93 8.01
N ILE A 54 13.64 -3.68 7.56
CA ILE A 54 12.86 -3.14 6.44
C ILE A 54 13.78 -2.88 5.26
N VAL A 55 13.65 -3.68 4.22
CA VAL A 55 14.43 -3.56 2.98
C VAL A 55 13.75 -2.55 2.08
N GLY A 56 14.42 -1.44 1.76
CA GLY A 56 13.83 -0.31 1.02
C GLY A 56 13.08 0.68 1.91
N VAL A 57 13.57 0.92 3.14
CA VAL A 57 12.96 1.77 4.17
C VAL A 57 12.65 3.20 3.72
N GLN A 58 13.37 3.76 2.75
CA GLN A 58 13.12 5.11 2.25
C GLN A 58 12.07 5.18 1.11
N GLY A 59 11.61 4.03 0.60
CA GLY A 59 10.53 3.96 -0.38
C GLY A 59 9.16 4.25 0.24
N VAL A 60 8.14 4.43 -0.62
CA VAL A 60 6.76 4.72 -0.15
C VAL A 60 6.25 3.66 0.81
N ILE A 61 6.43 2.38 0.54
CA ILE A 61 6.00 1.30 1.42
C ILE A 61 6.87 1.25 2.68
N GLY A 62 8.20 1.27 2.50
CA GLY A 62 9.17 1.13 3.60
C GLY A 62 9.01 2.21 4.68
N ARG A 63 8.71 3.45 4.30
CA ARG A 63 8.45 4.54 5.26
C ARG A 63 7.22 4.26 6.11
N TYR A 64 6.10 3.90 5.49
CA TYR A 64 4.84 3.67 6.19
C TYR A 64 4.89 2.45 7.11
N ILE A 65 5.53 1.35 6.69
CA ILE A 65 5.71 0.20 7.59
C ILE A 65 6.67 0.55 8.74
N CYS A 66 7.72 1.31 8.51
CA CYS A 66 8.62 1.81 9.55
C CYS A 66 7.86 2.66 10.58
N ASP A 67 7.09 3.64 10.12
CA ASP A 67 6.28 4.52 10.96
C ASP A 67 5.26 3.72 11.78
N HIS A 68 4.62 2.76 11.15
CA HIS A 68 3.63 1.90 11.80
C HIS A 68 4.25 1.05 12.91
N LEU A 69 5.34 0.35 12.63
CA LEU A 69 6.03 -0.47 13.64
C LEU A 69 6.55 0.34 14.81
N LEU A 70 7.16 1.50 14.55
CA LEU A 70 7.63 2.39 15.62
C LEU A 70 6.48 2.93 16.48
N LYS A 71 5.30 3.18 15.87
CA LYS A 71 4.11 3.63 16.58
C LYS A 71 3.50 2.56 17.49
N LEU A 72 3.61 1.28 17.14
CA LEU A 72 3.14 0.16 17.97
C LEU A 72 3.90 0.05 19.30
N GLY A 73 5.15 0.51 19.36
CA GLY A 73 5.90 0.61 20.61
C GLY A 73 6.69 -0.63 21.01
N ASP A 74 6.40 -1.81 20.49
CA ASP A 74 7.04 -3.09 20.77
C ASP A 74 7.99 -3.58 19.66
N TRP A 75 8.44 -2.65 18.79
CA TRP A 75 9.34 -2.92 17.69
C TRP A 75 10.57 -2.02 17.71
N GLU A 76 11.71 -2.61 17.39
CA GLU A 76 12.92 -1.95 16.93
C GLU A 76 13.08 -2.18 15.44
N VAL A 77 13.53 -1.18 14.71
CA VAL A 77 13.61 -1.23 13.24
C VAL A 77 15.05 -1.02 12.78
N ILE A 78 15.49 -1.88 11.85
CA ILE A 78 16.71 -1.68 11.08
C ILE A 78 16.29 -1.43 9.63
N GLY A 79 16.48 -0.18 9.19
CA GLY A 79 16.16 0.21 7.82
C GLY A 79 17.34 0.00 6.88
N LEU A 80 17.11 -0.72 5.78
CA LEU A 80 18.11 -0.92 4.73
C LEU A 80 17.81 -0.04 3.52
N SER A 81 18.77 0.73 3.08
CA SER A 81 18.75 1.44 1.80
C SER A 81 20.17 1.87 1.41
N ARG A 82 20.37 2.27 0.14
CA ARG A 82 21.67 2.75 -0.34
C ARG A 82 22.06 4.11 0.23
N ARG A 83 21.10 4.99 0.43
CA ARG A 83 21.29 6.34 0.96
C ARG A 83 20.99 6.38 2.45
N GLN A 84 21.78 7.12 3.21
CA GLN A 84 21.47 7.41 4.61
C GLN A 84 20.26 8.35 4.69
N PRO A 85 19.36 8.18 5.66
CA PRO A 85 18.32 9.17 5.95
C PRO A 85 18.97 10.45 6.53
N ALA A 86 18.34 11.60 6.28
CA ALA A 86 18.79 12.87 6.85
C ALA A 86 18.53 12.96 8.37
N GLU A 87 17.55 12.22 8.88
CA GLU A 87 17.10 12.28 10.26
C GLU A 87 17.31 10.96 10.99
N THR A 88 17.72 11.03 12.23
CA THR A 88 17.75 9.91 13.16
C THR A 88 16.47 9.86 13.97
N ARG A 89 15.95 8.66 14.22
CA ARG A 89 14.71 8.44 14.98
C ARG A 89 14.94 7.40 16.08
N PRO A 90 14.34 7.58 17.29
CA PRO A 90 14.40 6.56 18.33
C PRO A 90 13.93 5.19 17.82
N ARG A 91 14.63 4.14 18.21
CA ARG A 91 14.35 2.73 17.81
C ARG A 91 14.45 2.45 16.30
N LEU A 92 15.01 3.38 15.52
CA LEU A 92 15.35 3.18 14.11
C LEU A 92 16.86 3.28 13.93
N ARG A 93 17.50 2.18 13.57
CA ARG A 93 18.88 2.14 13.09
C ARG A 93 18.88 2.00 11.57
N HIS A 94 19.75 2.69 10.90
CA HIS A 94 19.90 2.58 9.45
C HIS A 94 21.21 1.87 9.10
N VAL A 95 21.15 0.98 8.10
CA VAL A 95 22.32 0.35 7.48
C VAL A 95 22.33 0.70 5.99
N SER A 96 23.37 1.43 5.56
CA SER A 96 23.58 1.72 4.16
C SER A 96 24.20 0.49 3.47
N VAL A 97 23.48 -0.09 2.51
CA VAL A 97 23.89 -1.32 1.83
C VAL A 97 23.45 -1.30 0.36
N ASP A 98 24.32 -1.75 -0.52
CA ASP A 98 23.96 -2.07 -1.92
C ASP A 98 23.67 -3.56 -2.03
N LEU A 99 22.39 -3.90 -2.14
CA LEU A 99 21.95 -5.29 -2.25
C LEU A 99 22.27 -5.93 -3.62
N LEU A 100 22.73 -5.16 -4.60
CA LEU A 100 23.27 -5.71 -5.85
C LEU A 100 24.71 -6.19 -5.69
N ASP A 101 25.43 -5.69 -4.68
CA ASP A 101 26.75 -6.16 -4.30
C ASP A 101 26.63 -7.21 -3.18
N ARG A 102 26.86 -8.48 -3.54
CA ARG A 102 26.78 -9.61 -2.61
C ARG A 102 27.80 -9.46 -1.45
N ALA A 103 28.99 -8.97 -1.73
CA ALA A 103 30.04 -8.84 -0.71
C ALA A 103 29.70 -7.73 0.30
N ASP A 104 29.13 -6.59 -0.19
CA ASP A 104 28.65 -5.50 0.67
C ASP A 104 27.50 -5.97 1.57
N ALA A 105 26.53 -6.70 0.99
CA ALA A 105 25.42 -7.28 1.74
C ALA A 105 25.90 -8.25 2.82
N GLU A 106 26.78 -9.19 2.48
CA GLU A 106 27.34 -10.18 3.40
C GLU A 106 28.09 -9.49 4.55
N ALA A 107 28.98 -8.55 4.24
CA ALA A 107 29.76 -7.83 5.24
C ALA A 107 28.90 -7.03 6.25
N LYS A 108 27.78 -6.47 5.79
CA LYS A 108 26.93 -5.58 6.61
C LYS A 108 25.77 -6.27 7.30
N LEU A 109 25.28 -7.39 6.76
CA LEU A 109 24.06 -8.05 7.24
C LEU A 109 24.31 -9.31 8.06
N SER A 110 25.47 -10.00 7.90
CA SER A 110 25.80 -11.22 8.66
C SER A 110 25.98 -11.00 10.16
N GLY A 111 26.10 -9.77 10.61
CA GLY A 111 26.14 -9.41 12.04
C GLY A 111 24.77 -9.18 12.68
N LEU A 112 23.66 -9.29 11.93
CA LEU A 112 22.31 -9.01 12.41
C LEU A 112 21.69 -10.27 13.07
N THR A 113 22.04 -10.55 14.32
CA THR A 113 21.74 -11.83 14.99
C THR A 113 20.40 -11.87 15.72
N GLY A 114 19.78 -10.72 15.99
CA GLY A 114 18.54 -10.61 16.79
C GLY A 114 17.28 -10.35 15.96
N ILE A 115 17.34 -10.50 14.63
CA ILE A 115 16.23 -10.17 13.74
C ILE A 115 15.13 -11.21 13.85
N THR A 116 13.91 -10.75 14.16
CA THR A 116 12.71 -11.60 14.23
C THR A 116 11.88 -11.53 12.95
N HIS A 117 11.88 -10.38 12.24
CA HIS A 117 11.03 -10.16 11.05
C HIS A 117 11.78 -9.42 9.96
N ILE A 118 11.51 -9.77 8.70
CA ILE A 118 12.01 -9.06 7.53
C ILE A 118 10.80 -8.59 6.70
N PHE A 119 10.74 -7.28 6.40
CA PHE A 119 9.76 -6.68 5.49
C PHE A 119 10.48 -6.23 4.22
N TYR A 120 10.20 -6.92 3.12
CA TYR A 120 10.89 -6.66 1.86
C TYR A 120 10.05 -5.79 0.92
N CYS A 121 10.46 -4.53 0.74
CA CYS A 121 9.79 -3.51 -0.07
C CYS A 121 10.71 -2.95 -1.18
N ALA A 122 11.90 -3.52 -1.37
CA ALA A 122 12.85 -3.00 -2.35
C ALA A 122 12.49 -3.40 -3.78
N PHE A 123 12.71 -2.47 -4.70
CA PHE A 123 12.53 -2.68 -6.13
C PHE A 123 13.60 -1.90 -6.90
N GLN A 124 14.20 -2.54 -7.90
CA GLN A 124 15.11 -1.91 -8.85
C GLN A 124 14.48 -1.88 -10.23
N SER A 125 14.18 -0.68 -10.72
CA SER A 125 13.69 -0.49 -12.09
C SER A 125 14.80 -0.74 -13.10
N ARG A 126 14.42 -1.32 -14.24
CA ARG A 126 15.25 -1.51 -15.44
C ARG A 126 14.42 -1.13 -16.68
N PRO A 127 15.05 -0.90 -17.84
CA PRO A 127 14.33 -0.52 -19.07
C PRO A 127 13.31 -1.55 -19.54
N THR A 128 13.58 -2.84 -19.42
CA THR A 128 12.70 -3.91 -19.87
C THR A 128 12.29 -4.85 -18.74
N TRP A 129 11.19 -5.58 -18.93
CA TRP A 129 10.70 -6.58 -17.97
C TRP A 129 11.70 -7.72 -17.75
N ALA A 130 12.35 -8.19 -18.80
CA ALA A 130 13.38 -9.23 -18.69
C ALA A 130 14.55 -8.79 -17.82
N GLU A 131 14.98 -7.54 -17.95
CA GLU A 131 16.07 -6.97 -17.16
C GLU A 131 15.71 -6.75 -15.68
N HIS A 132 14.42 -6.72 -15.33
CA HIS A 132 14.00 -6.63 -13.93
C HIS A 132 14.34 -7.90 -13.12
N ASN A 133 14.28 -9.10 -13.73
CA ASN A 133 14.29 -10.37 -12.99
C ASN A 133 15.56 -10.58 -12.19
N ALA A 134 16.70 -10.65 -12.86
CA ALA A 134 17.97 -10.96 -12.20
C ALA A 134 18.35 -10.01 -11.06
N PRO A 135 18.31 -8.66 -11.21
CA PRO A 135 18.67 -7.76 -10.13
C PRO A 135 17.68 -7.79 -8.97
N ASN A 136 16.37 -7.91 -9.22
CA ASN A 136 15.38 -7.94 -8.14
C ASN A 136 15.41 -9.25 -7.36
N LEU A 137 15.69 -10.37 -8.02
CA LEU A 137 15.94 -11.64 -7.32
C LEU A 137 17.25 -11.59 -6.52
N ALA A 138 18.33 -11.08 -7.12
CA ALA A 138 19.62 -10.96 -6.44
C ALA A 138 19.51 -10.09 -5.17
N MET A 139 18.82 -8.95 -5.23
CA MET A 139 18.60 -8.08 -4.07
C MET A 139 17.84 -8.80 -2.95
N LEU A 140 16.83 -9.61 -3.29
CA LEU A 140 16.09 -10.38 -2.30
C LEU A 140 16.99 -11.41 -1.64
N VAL A 141 17.70 -12.20 -2.43
CA VAL A 141 18.61 -13.25 -1.94
C VAL A 141 19.71 -12.64 -1.06
N ASN A 142 20.35 -11.57 -1.54
CA ASN A 142 21.43 -10.90 -0.82
C ASN A 142 20.96 -10.21 0.47
N ALA A 143 19.69 -9.84 0.58
CA ALA A 143 19.14 -9.35 1.84
C ALA A 143 18.79 -10.48 2.82
N VAL A 144 18.18 -11.56 2.33
CA VAL A 144 17.59 -12.58 3.20
C VAL A 144 18.62 -13.58 3.71
N GLU A 145 19.47 -14.14 2.84
CA GLU A 145 20.39 -15.21 3.24
C GLU A 145 21.36 -14.82 4.37
N PRO A 146 22.07 -13.67 4.32
CA PRO A 146 22.98 -13.31 5.42
C PRO A 146 22.24 -13.16 6.75
N ILE A 147 21.04 -12.54 6.73
CA ILE A 147 20.23 -12.32 7.93
C ILE A 147 19.67 -13.65 8.46
N ALA A 148 19.10 -14.49 7.59
CA ALA A 148 18.51 -15.78 7.99
C ALA A 148 19.58 -16.76 8.53
N ASN A 149 20.80 -16.68 8.02
CA ASN A 149 21.93 -17.48 8.52
C ASN A 149 22.45 -16.98 9.88
N ALA A 150 22.46 -15.65 10.08
CA ALA A 150 22.96 -15.03 11.30
C ALA A 150 21.92 -15.03 12.44
N SER A 151 20.65 -14.85 12.12
CA SER A 151 19.59 -14.72 13.14
C SER A 151 18.83 -16.02 13.35
N MET A 152 19.15 -16.71 14.43
CA MET A 152 18.49 -17.96 14.85
C MET A 152 17.04 -17.73 15.33
N VAL A 153 16.65 -16.48 15.56
CA VAL A 153 15.33 -16.07 16.07
C VAL A 153 14.44 -15.49 14.98
N LEU A 154 14.81 -15.63 13.70
CA LEU A 154 13.96 -15.18 12.58
C LEU A 154 12.67 -16.00 12.57
N GLU A 155 11.53 -15.30 12.63
CA GLU A 155 10.17 -15.86 12.68
C GLU A 155 9.44 -15.72 11.35
N HIS A 156 9.57 -14.55 10.70
CA HIS A 156 8.76 -14.26 9.51
C HIS A 156 9.46 -13.37 8.47
N PHE A 157 9.18 -13.65 7.20
CA PHE A 157 9.55 -12.83 6.04
C PHE A 157 8.29 -12.38 5.29
N ASN A 158 8.10 -11.07 5.12
CA ASN A 158 6.99 -10.52 4.35
C ASN A 158 7.49 -9.90 3.04
N LEU A 159 6.93 -10.36 1.90
CA LEU A 159 7.22 -9.89 0.54
C LEU A 159 6.12 -8.98 0.03
N ILE A 160 6.49 -7.89 -0.63
CA ILE A 160 5.55 -7.10 -1.43
C ILE A 160 5.72 -7.43 -2.91
N GLU A 161 4.63 -7.87 -3.51
CA GLU A 161 4.45 -8.07 -4.94
C GLU A 161 3.50 -7.00 -5.50
N GLY A 162 2.57 -7.36 -6.39
CA GLY A 162 1.53 -6.48 -6.91
C GLY A 162 0.67 -7.15 -7.98
N THR A 163 -0.37 -6.46 -8.43
CA THR A 163 -1.30 -6.96 -9.45
C THR A 163 -0.66 -7.27 -10.81
N LYS A 164 0.56 -6.80 -11.05
CA LYS A 164 1.36 -7.23 -12.20
C LYS A 164 1.64 -8.74 -12.22
N TYR A 165 1.49 -9.40 -11.07
CA TYR A 165 1.49 -10.87 -10.99
C TYR A 165 0.44 -11.48 -11.91
N TYR A 166 -0.73 -10.85 -12.03
CA TYR A 166 -1.86 -11.30 -12.84
C TYR A 166 -1.82 -10.80 -14.30
N GLY A 167 -0.74 -10.13 -14.70
CA GLY A 167 -0.63 -9.55 -16.03
C GLY A 167 -1.33 -8.21 -16.22
N SER A 168 -1.73 -7.51 -15.15
CA SER A 168 -2.44 -6.23 -15.21
C SER A 168 -1.72 -5.12 -15.98
N HIS A 169 -0.42 -5.26 -16.23
CA HIS A 169 0.43 -4.35 -17.00
C HIS A 169 0.51 -4.67 -18.50
N LEU A 170 -0.07 -5.80 -18.92
CA LEU A 170 0.00 -6.27 -20.31
C LEU A 170 -1.29 -6.00 -21.10
N GLY A 171 -2.40 -5.70 -20.40
CA GLY A 171 -3.70 -5.49 -21.00
C GLY A 171 -4.84 -6.01 -20.12
N PRO A 172 -6.05 -6.15 -20.65
CA PRO A 172 -7.16 -6.76 -19.95
C PRO A 172 -6.79 -8.14 -19.40
N PHE A 173 -7.15 -8.38 -18.15
CA PHE A 173 -6.90 -9.64 -17.46
C PHE A 173 -8.14 -10.09 -16.70
N LYS A 174 -8.15 -11.30 -16.16
CA LYS A 174 -9.29 -11.78 -15.38
C LYS A 174 -9.53 -10.89 -14.16
N THR A 175 -10.73 -10.30 -14.08
CA THR A 175 -11.20 -9.52 -12.95
C THR A 175 -12.48 -10.10 -12.36
N PRO A 176 -12.62 -10.17 -11.02
CA PRO A 176 -11.57 -9.86 -10.04
C PRO A 176 -10.47 -10.94 -10.04
N ALA A 177 -9.21 -10.50 -9.95
CA ALA A 177 -8.07 -11.39 -9.82
C ALA A 177 -8.06 -12.06 -8.43
N LYS A 178 -7.73 -13.35 -8.38
CA LYS A 178 -7.64 -14.12 -7.13
C LYS A 178 -6.24 -14.69 -6.95
N GLU A 179 -5.85 -14.91 -5.73
CA GLU A 179 -4.53 -15.47 -5.39
C GLU A 179 -4.31 -16.88 -5.95
N SER A 180 -5.39 -17.59 -6.24
CA SER A 180 -5.38 -18.90 -6.92
C SER A 180 -5.21 -18.83 -8.45
N ASP A 181 -5.26 -17.64 -9.04
CA ASP A 181 -5.05 -17.49 -10.47
C ASP A 181 -3.58 -17.78 -10.81
N PRO A 182 -3.34 -18.48 -11.92
CA PRO A 182 -1.99 -18.86 -12.30
C PRO A 182 -1.14 -17.63 -12.68
N PRO A 183 0.20 -17.75 -12.63
CA PRO A 183 1.08 -16.78 -13.27
C PRO A 183 0.68 -16.53 -14.71
N HIS A 184 0.76 -15.27 -15.15
CA HIS A 184 0.36 -14.89 -16.51
C HIS A 184 1.50 -15.18 -17.51
N MET A 185 2.30 -14.19 -17.82
CA MET A 185 3.37 -14.29 -18.82
C MET A 185 4.73 -13.98 -18.18
N LEU A 186 5.72 -14.81 -18.51
CA LEU A 186 7.12 -14.55 -18.18
C LEU A 186 7.74 -13.54 -19.19
N PRO A 187 8.73 -12.75 -18.79
CA PRO A 187 9.36 -12.72 -17.48
C PRO A 187 8.60 -11.85 -16.48
N ASN A 188 8.61 -12.24 -15.19
CA ASN A 188 8.09 -11.42 -14.11
C ASN A 188 8.84 -11.76 -12.80
N PHE A 189 9.56 -10.81 -12.26
CA PHE A 189 10.41 -11.01 -11.09
C PHE A 189 9.64 -11.39 -9.81
N TYR A 190 8.34 -11.11 -9.71
CA TYR A 190 7.51 -11.59 -8.60
C TYR A 190 7.45 -13.11 -8.56
N TYR A 191 7.36 -13.77 -9.73
CA TYR A 191 7.35 -15.23 -9.81
C TYR A 191 8.67 -15.82 -9.30
N ASP A 192 9.80 -15.24 -9.69
CA ASP A 192 11.12 -15.70 -9.30
C ASP A 192 11.34 -15.50 -7.80
N GLN A 193 10.89 -14.37 -7.24
CA GLN A 193 10.98 -14.07 -5.81
C GLN A 193 10.09 -15.00 -4.99
N GLU A 194 8.83 -15.20 -5.38
CA GLU A 194 7.92 -16.12 -4.69
C GLU A 194 8.40 -17.57 -4.80
N GLN A 195 8.89 -17.99 -5.97
CA GLN A 195 9.43 -19.33 -6.16
C GLN A 195 10.69 -19.55 -5.29
N TRP A 196 11.55 -18.55 -5.19
CA TRP A 196 12.72 -18.63 -4.33
C TRP A 196 12.31 -18.81 -2.85
N LEU A 197 11.33 -18.05 -2.37
CA LEU A 197 10.80 -18.21 -1.02
C LEU A 197 10.23 -19.61 -0.79
N ARG A 198 9.40 -20.10 -1.71
CA ARG A 198 8.79 -21.44 -1.61
C ARG A 198 9.83 -22.57 -1.60
N THR A 199 10.92 -22.40 -2.34
CA THR A 199 11.98 -23.39 -2.44
C THR A 199 12.96 -23.34 -1.26
N ASN A 200 13.30 -22.13 -0.78
CA ASN A 200 14.36 -21.90 0.22
C ASN A 200 13.84 -21.66 1.64
N GLN A 201 12.53 -21.65 1.83
CA GLN A 201 11.90 -21.72 3.14
C GLN A 201 11.54 -23.19 3.42
N PRO A 202 12.50 -24.06 3.63
CA PRO A 202 12.19 -25.44 3.93
C PRO A 202 11.72 -25.51 5.37
N ALA A 203 10.77 -26.34 5.62
CA ALA A 203 10.48 -27.09 6.84
C ALA A 203 10.91 -26.48 8.20
N SER A 204 11.49 -25.27 8.28
CA SER A 204 12.30 -25.07 9.40
C SER A 204 11.98 -23.92 10.31
N ARG A 205 12.45 -22.74 10.11
CA ARG A 205 12.57 -21.84 11.25
C ARG A 205 11.69 -20.60 11.14
N TRP A 206 11.45 -20.17 9.94
CA TRP A 206 10.68 -18.96 9.69
C TRP A 206 9.57 -19.21 8.67
N THR A 207 8.53 -18.44 8.76
CA THR A 207 7.40 -18.45 7.83
C THR A 207 7.49 -17.25 6.88
N TRP A 208 6.70 -17.24 5.82
CA TRP A 208 6.64 -16.11 4.92
C TRP A 208 5.19 -15.72 4.57
N SER A 209 5.01 -14.53 4.08
CA SER A 209 3.77 -14.09 3.43
C SER A 209 4.09 -13.15 2.27
N ALA A 210 3.20 -13.09 1.27
CA ALA A 210 3.29 -12.12 0.20
C ALA A 210 1.99 -11.33 0.08
N LEU A 211 2.09 -10.01 -0.15
CA LEU A 211 0.95 -9.14 -0.37
C LEU A 211 1.01 -8.57 -1.78
N ARG A 212 -0.13 -8.56 -2.46
CA ARG A 212 -0.31 -8.06 -3.84
C ARG A 212 -1.19 -6.81 -3.86
N PRO A 213 -0.62 -5.64 -3.53
CA PRO A 213 -1.32 -4.35 -3.66
C PRO A 213 -1.46 -3.92 -5.11
N HIS A 214 -2.27 -2.87 -5.35
CA HIS A 214 -2.33 -2.12 -6.60
C HIS A 214 -2.20 -0.63 -6.35
N ALA A 215 -1.52 0.11 -7.25
CA ALA A 215 -1.39 1.57 -7.23
C ALA A 215 -1.22 2.15 -5.82
N ILE A 216 -0.06 1.88 -5.22
CA ILE A 216 0.21 2.25 -3.83
C ILE A 216 0.26 3.77 -3.68
N CYS A 217 -0.56 4.29 -2.76
CA CYS A 217 -0.68 5.71 -2.46
C CYS A 217 0.05 6.06 -1.17
N GLY A 218 0.93 7.04 -1.24
CA GLY A 218 1.71 7.52 -0.12
C GLY A 218 2.68 8.61 -0.56
N PHE A 219 3.35 9.25 0.38
CA PHE A 219 4.36 10.26 0.10
C PHE A 219 5.77 9.69 0.30
N ALA A 220 6.59 9.80 -0.74
CA ALA A 220 8.03 9.57 -0.66
C ALA A 220 8.72 10.33 -1.79
N LEU A 221 9.77 11.07 -1.46
CA LEU A 221 10.59 11.78 -2.45
C LEU A 221 11.46 10.82 -3.25
N GLY A 222 11.63 11.11 -4.53
CA GLY A 222 12.47 10.31 -5.43
C GLY A 222 11.99 8.88 -5.65
N ASN A 223 10.69 8.62 -5.43
CA ASN A 223 10.07 7.34 -5.72
C ASN A 223 9.60 7.31 -7.18
N PRO A 224 10.08 6.35 -8.00
CA PRO A 224 9.72 6.27 -9.42
C PRO A 224 8.27 5.79 -9.65
N MET A 225 7.56 5.35 -8.62
CA MET A 225 6.19 4.83 -8.70
C MET A 225 5.26 5.57 -7.74
N ASN A 226 5.13 6.90 -7.90
CA ASN A 226 4.25 7.73 -7.09
C ASN A 226 3.23 8.47 -7.96
N LEU A 227 2.00 7.94 -8.04
CA LEU A 227 0.92 8.55 -8.80
C LEU A 227 0.37 9.80 -8.12
N MET A 228 0.29 9.81 -6.79
CA MET A 228 -0.39 10.89 -6.06
C MET A 228 0.36 12.22 -6.14
N THR A 229 1.70 12.19 -6.10
CA THR A 229 2.49 13.41 -6.29
C THR A 229 2.41 13.93 -7.74
N CYS A 230 2.38 13.02 -8.72
CA CYS A 230 2.16 13.42 -10.12
C CYS A 230 0.79 14.09 -10.30
N LEU A 231 -0.29 13.51 -9.75
CA LEU A 231 -1.63 14.07 -9.81
C LEU A 231 -1.66 15.47 -9.15
N ALA A 232 -1.09 15.59 -7.95
CA ALA A 232 -1.09 16.84 -7.20
C ALA A 232 -0.33 17.96 -7.91
N VAL A 233 0.86 17.66 -8.44
CA VAL A 233 1.69 18.63 -9.17
C VAL A 233 1.03 18.98 -10.53
N TYR A 234 0.44 18.01 -11.23
CA TYR A 234 -0.30 18.25 -12.46
C TYR A 234 -1.49 19.21 -12.23
N ALA A 235 -2.27 18.97 -11.18
CA ALA A 235 -3.40 19.83 -10.82
C ALA A 235 -2.93 21.25 -10.43
N ALA A 236 -1.90 21.36 -9.60
CA ALA A 236 -1.34 22.65 -9.17
C ALA A 236 -0.80 23.47 -10.36
N ILE A 237 -0.08 22.86 -11.28
CA ILE A 237 0.42 23.54 -12.49
C ILE A 237 -0.73 23.91 -13.43
N SER A 238 -1.73 23.04 -13.60
CA SER A 238 -2.90 23.36 -14.39
C SER A 238 -3.65 24.58 -13.84
N LYS A 239 -3.81 24.68 -12.51
CA LYS A 239 -4.39 25.84 -11.82
C LYS A 239 -3.58 27.12 -12.05
N GLU A 240 -2.26 27.04 -11.87
CA GLU A 240 -1.35 28.19 -12.07
C GLU A 240 -1.42 28.74 -13.50
N LEU A 241 -1.65 27.87 -14.48
CA LEU A 241 -1.81 28.24 -15.90
C LEU A 241 -3.24 28.67 -16.25
N GLY A 242 -4.18 28.73 -15.30
CA GLY A 242 -5.57 29.10 -15.55
C GLY A 242 -6.34 28.08 -16.39
N LEU A 243 -5.93 26.83 -16.41
CA LEU A 243 -6.56 25.76 -17.20
C LEU A 243 -7.57 24.99 -16.36
N PRO A 244 -8.67 24.47 -16.96
CA PRO A 244 -9.53 23.51 -16.28
C PRO A 244 -8.77 22.21 -16.02
N LEU A 245 -9.14 21.46 -14.95
CA LEU A 245 -8.48 20.21 -14.64
C LEU A 245 -8.97 19.09 -15.57
N ARG A 246 -8.25 18.84 -16.65
CA ARG A 246 -8.54 17.76 -17.59
C ARG A 246 -7.97 16.44 -17.05
N PHE A 247 -8.73 15.34 -17.25
CA PHE A 247 -8.15 14.01 -17.05
C PHE A 247 -7.17 13.72 -18.19
N PRO A 248 -5.88 13.47 -17.90
CA PRO A 248 -4.82 13.55 -18.93
C PRO A 248 -4.63 12.25 -19.72
N CYS A 249 -5.64 11.36 -19.80
CA CYS A 249 -5.50 10.06 -20.43
C CYS A 249 -6.68 9.70 -21.32
N LYS A 250 -6.73 8.42 -21.72
CA LYS A 250 -7.77 7.89 -22.60
C LYS A 250 -9.16 7.92 -21.93
N PRO A 251 -10.24 8.11 -22.69
CA PRO A 251 -11.59 7.99 -22.17
C PRO A 251 -11.87 6.65 -21.49
N GLY A 252 -11.35 5.53 -22.03
CA GLY A 252 -11.51 4.22 -21.43
C GLY A 252 -10.90 4.10 -20.04
N THR A 253 -9.74 4.72 -19.80
CA THR A 253 -9.13 4.79 -18.45
C THR A 253 -10.00 5.57 -17.46
N PHE A 254 -10.64 6.63 -17.94
CA PHE A 254 -11.54 7.46 -17.13
C PHE A 254 -12.76 6.68 -16.66
N ASP A 255 -13.21 5.73 -17.50
CA ASP A 255 -14.41 4.94 -17.28
C ASP A 255 -14.17 3.55 -16.69
N ALA A 256 -12.95 3.03 -16.74
CA ALA A 256 -12.61 1.72 -16.18
C ALA A 256 -12.74 1.69 -14.66
N ILE A 257 -13.04 0.51 -14.11
CA ILE A 257 -12.96 0.24 -12.67
C ILE A 257 -11.50 0.26 -12.24
N TYR A 258 -11.23 0.96 -11.16
CA TYR A 258 -9.89 1.08 -10.61
C TYR A 258 -9.87 0.77 -9.11
N GLN A 259 -8.75 0.25 -8.63
CA GLN A 259 -8.44 0.06 -7.23
C GLN A 259 -7.11 0.72 -6.89
N MET A 260 -6.92 1.03 -5.62
CA MET A 260 -5.63 1.49 -5.10
C MET A 260 -5.39 0.95 -3.70
N THR A 261 -4.20 1.16 -3.19
CA THR A 261 -3.80 0.70 -1.86
C THR A 261 -3.18 1.87 -1.10
N ASP A 262 -3.82 2.27 -0.01
CA ASP A 262 -3.23 3.21 0.94
C ASP A 262 -2.01 2.59 1.63
N SER A 263 -0.91 3.34 1.71
CA SER A 263 0.33 2.86 2.31
C SER A 263 0.21 2.58 3.82
N ALA A 264 -0.65 3.32 4.53
CA ALA A 264 -0.88 3.06 5.96
C ALA A 264 -1.69 1.79 6.17
N LEU A 265 -2.71 1.54 5.33
CA LEU A 265 -3.45 0.28 5.33
C LEU A 265 -2.54 -0.89 4.96
N LEU A 266 -1.68 -0.71 3.95
CA LEU A 266 -0.70 -1.73 3.55
C LEU A 266 0.24 -2.08 4.70
N ALA A 267 0.75 -1.08 5.43
CA ALA A 267 1.61 -1.30 6.59
C ALA A 267 0.92 -2.12 7.71
N LYS A 268 -0.35 -1.85 7.97
CA LYS A 268 -1.16 -2.67 8.89
C LYS A 268 -1.32 -4.11 8.38
N GLY A 269 -1.62 -4.29 7.09
CA GLY A 269 -1.72 -5.60 6.46
C GLY A 269 -0.40 -6.39 6.49
N MET A 270 0.73 -5.72 6.25
CA MET A 270 2.07 -6.31 6.36
C MET A 270 2.35 -6.79 7.79
N THR A 271 2.06 -5.96 8.79
CA THR A 271 2.23 -6.31 10.21
C THR A 271 1.32 -7.47 10.61
N TRP A 272 0.03 -7.40 10.20
CA TRP A 272 -0.93 -8.49 10.44
C TRP A 272 -0.43 -9.80 9.80
N ALA A 273 0.00 -9.78 8.55
CA ALA A 273 0.47 -10.97 7.85
C ALA A 273 1.73 -11.56 8.48
N ALA A 274 2.59 -10.71 9.06
CA ALA A 274 3.81 -11.14 9.73
C ALA A 274 3.60 -11.67 11.16
N THR A 275 2.45 -11.39 11.78
CA THR A 275 2.20 -11.76 13.19
C THR A 275 0.96 -12.64 13.39
N THR A 276 0.31 -13.07 12.31
CA THR A 276 -0.94 -13.87 12.38
C THR A 276 -0.73 -15.23 11.74
N PRO A 277 -0.89 -16.35 12.49
CA PRO A 277 -0.66 -17.70 11.95
C PRO A 277 -1.47 -18.04 10.70
N ALA A 278 -2.70 -17.51 10.57
CA ALA A 278 -3.54 -17.72 9.38
C ALA A 278 -2.94 -17.13 8.08
N ALA A 279 -1.93 -16.25 8.20
CA ALA A 279 -1.26 -15.65 7.06
C ALA A 279 0.07 -16.33 6.71
N TYR A 280 0.54 -17.27 7.52
CA TYR A 280 1.84 -17.90 7.30
C TYR A 280 1.85 -18.80 6.07
N ASN A 281 2.89 -18.63 5.25
CA ASN A 281 3.11 -19.33 3.99
C ASN A 281 1.95 -19.11 2.98
N GLN A 282 1.37 -17.90 3.00
CA GLN A 282 0.24 -17.50 2.18
C GLN A 282 0.52 -16.24 1.38
N VAL A 283 -0.22 -16.12 0.27
CA VAL A 283 -0.28 -14.91 -0.55
C VAL A 283 -1.65 -14.28 -0.41
N PHE A 284 -1.73 -12.95 -0.35
CA PHE A 284 -3.00 -12.21 -0.28
C PHE A 284 -3.02 -11.01 -1.21
N ASN A 285 -4.13 -10.78 -1.88
CA ASN A 285 -4.45 -9.47 -2.42
C ASN A 285 -4.75 -8.51 -1.28
N LEU A 286 -4.23 -7.28 -1.38
CA LEU A 286 -4.53 -6.22 -0.44
C LEU A 286 -4.65 -4.88 -1.16
N THR A 287 -5.87 -4.37 -1.23
CA THR A 287 -6.23 -3.02 -1.71
C THR A 287 -7.04 -2.29 -0.64
N ASN A 288 -7.52 -1.08 -0.92
CA ASN A 288 -8.33 -0.31 0.03
C ASN A 288 -9.63 -1.01 0.44
N GLY A 289 -10.10 -1.96 -0.38
CA GLY A 289 -11.31 -2.74 -0.09
C GLY A 289 -12.54 -2.31 -0.87
N ASP A 290 -12.45 -1.20 -1.57
CA ASP A 290 -13.44 -0.62 -2.49
C ASP A 290 -12.95 -0.63 -3.95
N PHE A 291 -13.73 -0.03 -4.83
CA PHE A 291 -13.35 0.29 -6.22
C PHE A 291 -14.02 1.57 -6.66
N PHE A 292 -13.38 2.29 -7.55
CA PHE A 292 -13.90 3.55 -8.07
C PHE A 292 -13.66 3.67 -9.59
N ARG A 293 -14.21 4.71 -10.17
CA ARG A 293 -13.88 5.16 -11.54
C ARG A 293 -13.36 6.58 -11.46
N TRP A 294 -12.32 6.89 -12.21
CA TRP A 294 -11.75 8.24 -12.23
C TRP A 294 -12.80 9.31 -12.54
N ARG A 295 -13.77 9.02 -13.40
CA ARG A 295 -14.86 9.95 -13.74
C ARG A 295 -15.70 10.40 -12.53
N ASN A 296 -15.81 9.58 -11.51
CA ASN A 296 -16.57 9.90 -10.31
C ASN A 296 -15.76 10.74 -9.31
N VAL A 297 -14.47 10.45 -9.21
CA VAL A 297 -13.54 11.12 -8.29
C VAL A 297 -12.99 12.43 -8.85
N TRP A 298 -12.78 12.51 -10.15
CA TRP A 298 -12.12 13.63 -10.81
C TRP A 298 -12.78 14.99 -10.53
N PRO A 299 -14.12 15.14 -10.57
CA PRO A 299 -14.77 16.39 -10.18
C PRO A 299 -14.54 16.79 -8.72
N ARG A 300 -14.35 15.82 -7.81
CA ARG A 300 -14.00 16.11 -6.40
C ARG A 300 -12.55 16.57 -6.28
N ILE A 301 -11.64 15.98 -7.04
CA ILE A 301 -10.24 16.42 -7.13
C ILE A 301 -10.18 17.87 -7.67
N ALA A 302 -10.89 18.16 -8.75
CA ALA A 302 -10.92 19.51 -9.31
C ALA A 302 -11.40 20.54 -8.28
N ARG A 303 -12.47 20.24 -7.55
CA ARG A 303 -12.97 21.10 -6.46
C ARG A 303 -11.96 21.27 -5.31
N ALA A 304 -11.17 20.25 -4.98
CA ALA A 304 -10.14 20.37 -3.95
C ALA A 304 -9.03 21.36 -4.32
N PHE A 305 -8.90 21.71 -5.60
CA PHE A 305 -8.02 22.74 -6.12
C PHE A 305 -8.78 24.03 -6.52
N ASP A 306 -10.07 24.20 -6.17
CA ASP A 306 -10.92 25.30 -6.67
C ASP A 306 -10.89 25.44 -8.19
N MET A 307 -10.96 24.32 -8.90
CA MET A 307 -10.92 24.25 -10.36
C MET A 307 -12.20 23.62 -10.92
N GLU A 308 -12.56 24.01 -12.14
CA GLU A 308 -13.57 23.30 -12.93
C GLU A 308 -12.95 22.04 -13.57
N PRO A 309 -13.66 20.91 -13.54
CA PRO A 309 -13.24 19.73 -14.29
C PRO A 309 -13.32 20.01 -15.79
N GLY A 310 -12.23 19.72 -16.51
CA GLY A 310 -12.20 19.79 -17.97
C GLY A 310 -12.58 18.46 -18.64
N PRO A 311 -12.79 18.46 -19.97
CA PRO A 311 -13.01 17.22 -20.71
C PRO A 311 -11.79 16.30 -20.63
N VAL A 312 -12.01 15.00 -20.80
CA VAL A 312 -10.92 14.03 -20.95
C VAL A 312 -10.09 14.40 -22.19
N GLN A 313 -8.80 14.44 -22.03
CA GLN A 313 -7.88 14.76 -23.12
C GLN A 313 -6.62 13.89 -22.97
N THR A 314 -6.37 13.00 -23.93
CA THR A 314 -5.18 12.18 -23.94
C THR A 314 -3.94 13.07 -24.11
N ILE A 315 -3.17 13.19 -23.03
CA ILE A 315 -1.93 13.98 -22.94
C ILE A 315 -0.82 13.02 -22.50
N LYS A 316 0.34 13.10 -23.14
CA LYS A 316 1.51 12.38 -22.69
C LYS A 316 2.29 13.25 -21.71
N LEU A 317 2.16 12.96 -20.43
CA LEU A 317 2.73 13.80 -19.36
C LEU A 317 4.25 13.89 -19.42
N THR A 318 4.92 12.86 -19.89
CA THR A 318 6.37 12.90 -20.13
C THR A 318 6.78 13.93 -21.19
N GLU A 319 5.90 14.28 -22.13
CA GLU A 319 6.18 15.29 -23.14
C GLU A 319 5.79 16.70 -22.65
N PHE A 320 4.64 16.83 -21.96
CA PHE A 320 4.07 18.14 -21.62
C PHE A 320 4.44 18.65 -20.23
N MET A 321 4.94 17.78 -19.33
CA MET A 321 5.23 18.18 -17.96
C MET A 321 6.74 18.21 -17.63
N THR A 322 7.59 17.61 -18.46
CA THR A 322 9.04 17.52 -18.18
C THR A 322 9.72 18.90 -18.18
N ASP A 323 9.26 19.84 -18.97
CA ASP A 323 9.80 21.21 -19.07
C ASP A 323 9.25 22.19 -18.02
N LYS A 324 8.41 21.74 -17.09
CA LYS A 324 7.72 22.59 -16.09
C LYS A 324 8.54 22.86 -14.82
N ALA A 325 9.77 22.35 -14.72
CA ALA A 325 10.64 22.58 -13.55
C ALA A 325 10.86 24.09 -13.26
N PRO A 326 11.11 24.98 -14.26
CA PRO A 326 11.24 26.42 -13.99
C PRO A 326 9.93 27.04 -13.46
N LEU A 327 8.77 26.66 -14.02
CA LEU A 327 7.47 27.11 -13.53
C LEU A 327 7.23 26.64 -12.10
N TRP A 328 7.55 25.38 -11.81
CA TRP A 328 7.44 24.83 -10.45
C TRP A 328 8.30 25.58 -9.45
N SER A 329 9.55 25.90 -9.81
CA SER A 329 10.46 26.69 -8.96
C SER A 329 9.89 28.09 -8.68
N ALA A 330 9.29 28.75 -9.67
CA ALA A 330 8.60 30.02 -9.47
C ALA A 330 7.39 29.88 -8.54
N MET A 331 6.60 28.79 -8.68
CA MET A 331 5.48 28.50 -7.78
C MET A 331 5.94 28.23 -6.35
N GLN A 332 7.06 27.51 -6.16
CA GLN A 332 7.63 27.28 -4.82
C GLN A 332 7.96 28.61 -4.12
N GLN A 333 8.55 29.55 -4.83
CA GLN A 333 8.84 30.87 -4.30
C GLN A 333 7.55 31.67 -4.03
N LYS A 334 6.61 31.69 -5.00
CA LYS A 334 5.36 32.45 -4.91
C LYS A 334 4.48 32.00 -3.74
N TYR A 335 4.42 30.71 -3.48
CA TYR A 335 3.53 30.11 -2.46
C TYR A 335 4.24 29.67 -1.19
N GLY A 336 5.55 29.86 -1.10
CA GLY A 336 6.33 29.45 0.07
C GLY A 336 6.32 27.93 0.30
N LEU A 337 6.39 27.14 -0.79
CA LEU A 337 6.38 25.68 -0.72
C LEU A 337 7.72 25.14 -0.23
N GLU A 338 7.72 23.89 0.25
CA GLU A 338 8.94 23.19 0.59
C GLU A 338 9.84 23.02 -0.66
N ALA A 339 11.14 23.24 -0.48
CA ALA A 339 12.13 23.29 -1.57
C ALA A 339 12.52 21.89 -2.07
N HIS A 340 11.54 21.07 -2.47
CA HIS A 340 11.81 19.77 -3.08
C HIS A 340 12.11 19.92 -4.57
N PRO A 341 13.18 19.28 -5.09
CA PRO A 341 13.45 19.26 -6.53
C PRO A 341 12.26 18.67 -7.30
N TYR A 342 11.90 19.30 -8.41
CA TYR A 342 10.77 18.88 -9.24
C TYR A 342 10.84 17.40 -9.63
N GLU A 343 12.03 16.96 -10.05
CA GLU A 343 12.30 15.59 -10.50
C GLU A 343 12.23 14.54 -9.37
N GLN A 344 12.25 14.98 -8.12
CA GLN A 344 12.05 14.11 -6.95
C GLN A 344 10.58 14.04 -6.53
N LEU A 345 9.76 15.03 -6.92
CA LEU A 345 8.32 15.04 -6.65
C LEU A 345 7.55 14.20 -7.66
N VAL A 346 7.94 14.21 -8.93
CA VAL A 346 7.15 13.64 -10.01
C VAL A 346 7.85 12.49 -10.73
N ALA A 347 7.06 11.54 -11.17
CA ALA A 347 7.47 10.39 -11.98
C ALA A 347 6.54 10.27 -13.19
N TRP A 348 6.64 11.21 -14.13
CA TRP A 348 5.74 11.29 -15.29
C TRP A 348 5.66 10.00 -16.10
N PRO A 349 6.76 9.25 -16.34
CA PRO A 349 6.67 7.95 -17.00
C PRO A 349 5.76 6.95 -16.28
N PHE A 350 5.72 7.01 -14.95
CA PHE A 350 4.83 6.15 -14.15
C PHE A 350 3.37 6.60 -14.25
N ALA A 351 3.11 7.91 -14.23
CA ALA A 351 1.76 8.44 -14.41
C ALA A 351 1.20 8.09 -15.79
N ASP A 352 2.00 8.29 -16.86
CA ASP A 352 1.63 7.87 -18.22
C ASP A 352 1.35 6.37 -18.30
N TYR A 353 2.16 5.55 -17.64
CA TYR A 353 1.98 4.11 -17.60
C TYR A 353 0.69 3.71 -16.88
N VAL A 354 0.43 4.26 -15.69
CA VAL A 354 -0.77 3.92 -14.90
C VAL A 354 -2.05 4.34 -15.62
N TRP A 355 -2.05 5.53 -16.22
CA TRP A 355 -3.21 6.07 -16.89
C TRP A 355 -3.35 5.66 -18.36
N ALA A 356 -2.41 4.87 -18.90
CA ALA A 356 -2.52 4.31 -20.25
C ALA A 356 -3.49 3.10 -20.32
N GLY A 357 -3.70 2.41 -19.20
CA GLY A 357 -4.56 1.24 -19.13
C GLY A 357 -6.05 1.61 -19.19
N ASP A 358 -6.78 1.15 -20.21
CA ASP A 358 -8.18 1.40 -20.43
C ASP A 358 -9.05 0.16 -20.18
N TRP A 359 -8.68 -0.63 -19.18
CA TRP A 359 -9.36 -1.84 -18.73
C TRP A 359 -9.56 -1.83 -17.22
N ASP A 360 -10.53 -2.62 -16.77
CA ASP A 360 -10.82 -2.78 -15.34
C ASP A 360 -9.65 -3.40 -14.59
N ILE A 361 -9.35 -2.83 -13.43
CA ILE A 361 -8.38 -3.36 -12.48
C ILE A 361 -9.10 -3.66 -11.17
N MET A 362 -9.21 -4.97 -10.85
CA MET A 362 -9.95 -5.43 -9.69
C MET A 362 -9.31 -6.71 -9.14
N SER A 363 -8.98 -6.70 -7.85
CA SER A 363 -8.52 -7.85 -7.08
C SER A 363 -9.57 -8.27 -6.05
N ASP A 364 -9.76 -9.57 -5.87
CA ASP A 364 -10.66 -10.13 -4.87
C ASP A 364 -9.97 -10.11 -3.49
N MET A 365 -10.62 -9.49 -2.52
CA MET A 365 -10.17 -9.38 -1.13
C MET A 365 -10.76 -10.46 -0.20
N THR A 366 -11.50 -11.43 -0.73
CA THR A 366 -12.22 -12.42 0.08
C THR A 366 -11.28 -13.29 0.90
N LYS A 367 -10.13 -13.69 0.34
CA LYS A 367 -9.16 -14.56 1.03
C LYS A 367 -8.60 -13.90 2.28
N ILE A 368 -8.11 -12.67 2.18
CA ILE A 368 -7.53 -11.95 3.31
C ILE A 368 -8.57 -11.65 4.39
N ARG A 369 -9.80 -11.29 4.01
CA ARG A 369 -10.91 -11.09 4.94
C ARG A 369 -11.27 -12.37 5.70
N ARG A 370 -11.33 -13.52 5.03
CA ARG A 370 -11.56 -14.83 5.66
C ARG A 370 -10.42 -15.23 6.60
N ALA A 371 -9.21 -14.79 6.34
CA ALA A 371 -8.06 -15.01 7.21
C ALA A 371 -8.01 -14.06 8.43
N GLY A 372 -8.92 -13.08 8.52
CA GLY A 372 -9.09 -12.23 9.69
C GLY A 372 -8.59 -10.79 9.55
N PHE A 373 -8.15 -10.35 8.35
CA PHE A 373 -7.86 -8.94 8.13
C PHE A 373 -9.10 -8.24 7.57
N HIS A 374 -9.74 -7.41 8.40
CA HIS A 374 -11.01 -6.76 8.08
C HIS A 374 -10.90 -5.24 7.88
N GLU A 375 -9.69 -4.68 7.95
CA GLU A 375 -9.51 -3.25 7.73
C GLU A 375 -9.70 -2.88 6.25
N TYR A 376 -10.26 -1.71 6.03
CA TYR A 376 -10.50 -1.10 4.73
C TYR A 376 -10.51 0.41 4.86
N VAL A 377 -10.35 1.12 3.75
CA VAL A 377 -10.46 2.58 3.66
C VAL A 377 -11.17 2.95 2.37
N ASP A 378 -11.81 4.12 2.35
CA ASP A 378 -12.42 4.68 1.15
C ASP A 378 -11.36 5.32 0.27
N SER A 379 -11.28 4.91 -1.00
CA SER A 379 -10.26 5.40 -1.94
C SER A 379 -10.43 6.88 -2.28
N GLU A 380 -11.66 7.39 -2.37
CA GLU A 380 -11.89 8.80 -2.63
C GLU A 380 -11.44 9.67 -1.46
N ASP A 381 -11.74 9.23 -0.22
CA ASP A 381 -11.30 9.92 0.99
C ASP A 381 -9.77 9.90 1.13
N ILE A 382 -9.11 8.80 0.78
CA ILE A 382 -7.65 8.70 0.76
C ILE A 382 -7.04 9.68 -0.25
N ILE A 383 -7.57 9.74 -1.47
CA ILE A 383 -7.10 10.68 -2.50
C ILE A 383 -7.22 12.12 -2.00
N LEU A 384 -8.41 12.51 -1.54
CA LEU A 384 -8.66 13.88 -1.09
C LEU A 384 -7.89 14.23 0.18
N GLY A 385 -7.82 13.31 1.14
CA GLY A 385 -7.04 13.46 2.37
C GLY A 385 -5.55 13.63 2.11
N MET A 386 -5.00 12.90 1.12
CA MET A 386 -3.60 13.03 0.73
C MET A 386 -3.31 14.38 0.05
N LEU A 387 -4.21 14.86 -0.82
CA LEU A 387 -4.09 16.19 -1.42
C LEU A 387 -4.14 17.30 -0.35
N ALA A 388 -5.05 17.19 0.61
CA ALA A 388 -5.11 18.11 1.76
C ALA A 388 -3.84 18.05 2.61
N ALA A 389 -3.27 16.87 2.84
CA ALA A 389 -2.00 16.71 3.55
C ALA A 389 -0.83 17.34 2.79
N PHE A 390 -0.78 17.20 1.46
CA PHE A 390 0.25 17.84 0.63
C PHE A 390 0.16 19.35 0.68
N HIS A 391 -1.05 19.92 0.66
CA HIS A 391 -1.27 21.35 0.85
C HIS A 391 -0.81 21.80 2.24
N HIS A 392 -1.24 21.12 3.32
CA HIS A 392 -0.84 21.45 4.69
C HIS A 392 0.69 21.38 4.91
N GLN A 393 1.35 20.41 4.27
CA GLN A 393 2.81 20.24 4.32
C GLN A 393 3.54 21.18 3.35
N ARG A 394 2.85 22.07 2.66
CA ARG A 394 3.40 22.99 1.65
C ARG A 394 4.17 22.27 0.53
N ILE A 395 3.73 21.07 0.17
CA ILE A 395 4.26 20.34 -1.00
C ILE A 395 3.62 20.88 -2.28
N ILE A 396 2.33 21.28 -2.19
CA ILE A 396 1.56 21.96 -3.24
C ILE A 396 0.93 23.23 -2.67
N PRO A 397 0.56 24.21 -3.57
CA PRO A 397 -0.13 25.44 -3.18
C PRO A 397 -1.48 25.22 -2.53
#